data_6e1fd5a436464497df4339a53e8f4ca1
#
_entry.id   6e1fd5a436464497df4339a53e8f4ca1
#
_cell.length_a   1.000
_cell.length_b   1.000
_cell.length_c   1.000
_cell.angle_alpha   90.00
_cell.angle_beta   90.00
_cell.angle_gamma   90.00
#
_symmetry.space_group_name_H-M   'P 1'
#
loop_
_entity.id
_entity.type
_entity.pdbx_description
1 polymer ?
#
loop_
_entity_poly.entity_id
_entity_poly.type
_entity_poly.pdbx_seq_one_letter_code
_entity_poly.pdbx_strand_id
1 'polypeptide(L)'
;MVFILARRLWSIFTTDMDYCMYTGRYGVERHHIFSHTPRERKLCEKYGFIAPLRPELHPNGVHAGKEAAHIDKDLRRKCKEYYIAHYGTEEKFREEFFYVS
;
A
#
# COMPACT_ATOMS: atom_id res chain seq x y z
N MET A 1 9.22 24.02 22.06
CA MET A 1 8.12 23.04 22.01
C MET A 1 8.41 21.98 20.98
N VAL A 2 8.32 20.74 21.37
CA VAL A 2 8.56 19.62 20.48
C VAL A 2 7.22 19.12 19.97
N PHE A 3 7.07 19.11 18.67
CA PHE A 3 5.92 18.49 18.06
C PHE A 3 6.24 17.05 17.72
N ILE A 4 5.54 16.14 18.34
CA ILE A 4 5.56 14.78 17.87
C ILE A 4 4.48 14.71 16.80
N LEU A 5 4.89 14.88 15.57
CA LEU A 5 3.97 14.71 14.46
C LEU A 5 3.76 13.24 14.23
N ALA A 6 2.50 12.82 14.22
CA ALA A 6 2.17 11.51 13.70
C ALA A 6 2.76 11.45 12.28
N ARG A 7 3.50 10.37 12.00
CA ARG A 7 4.07 10.20 10.67
C ARG A 7 2.94 10.15 9.66
N ARG A 8 2.98 11.05 8.70
CA ARG A 8 2.01 11.04 7.61
C ARG A 8 2.24 9.81 6.73
N LEU A 9 1.16 9.14 6.38
CA LEU A 9 1.23 8.09 5.39
C LEU A 9 1.60 8.71 4.04
N TRP A 10 2.42 7.99 3.30
CA TRP A 10 2.84 8.41 1.97
C TRP A 10 2.80 7.21 1.02
N SER A 11 2.86 7.46 -0.27
CA SER A 11 2.74 6.41 -1.27
C SER A 11 3.79 6.56 -2.35
N ILE A 12 4.32 5.43 -2.82
CA ILE A 12 5.18 5.41 -3.99
C ILE A 12 4.38 5.67 -5.28
N PHE A 13 3.05 5.55 -5.23
CA PHE A 13 2.21 5.64 -6.42
C PHE A 13 1.67 7.04 -6.70
N THR A 14 1.51 7.84 -5.65
CA THR A 14 0.89 9.16 -5.79
C THR A 14 1.31 10.08 -4.66
N THR A 15 1.33 11.38 -4.94
CA THR A 15 1.52 12.40 -3.91
C THR A 15 0.21 12.86 -3.31
N ASP A 16 -0.91 12.53 -3.95
CA ASP A 16 -2.25 12.93 -3.51
C ASP A 16 -2.95 11.78 -2.79
N MET A 17 -2.85 11.80 -1.47
CA MET A 17 -3.35 10.73 -0.61
C MET A 17 -4.84 10.86 -0.28
N ASP A 18 -5.51 11.89 -0.77
CA ASP A 18 -6.93 12.13 -0.49
C ASP A 18 -7.84 11.68 -1.64
N TYR A 19 -7.25 11.33 -2.77
CA TYR A 19 -7.98 10.91 -3.96
C TYR A 19 -7.54 9.51 -4.40
N CYS A 20 -8.50 8.75 -4.89
CA CYS A 20 -8.23 7.39 -5.37
C CYS A 20 -7.24 7.41 -6.54
N MET A 21 -6.19 6.62 -6.43
CA MET A 21 -5.16 6.55 -7.47
C MET A 21 -5.65 5.94 -8.78
N TYR A 22 -6.79 5.25 -8.77
CA TYR A 22 -7.37 4.66 -9.96
C TYR A 22 -8.52 5.48 -10.56
N THR A 23 -9.37 6.05 -9.72
CA THR A 23 -10.57 6.77 -10.19
C THR A 23 -10.46 8.28 -10.13
N GLY A 24 -9.51 8.80 -9.35
CA GLY A 24 -9.39 10.23 -9.13
C GLY A 24 -10.47 10.82 -8.22
N ARG A 25 -11.27 9.99 -7.57
CA ARG A 25 -12.36 10.45 -6.70
C ARG A 25 -11.89 10.65 -5.27
N TYR A 26 -12.48 11.64 -4.63
CA TYR A 26 -12.29 11.93 -3.22
C TYR A 26 -12.98 10.89 -2.34
N GLY A 27 -12.52 10.77 -1.09
CA GLY A 27 -13.13 9.85 -0.13
C GLY A 27 -12.53 8.45 -0.22
N VAL A 28 -11.26 8.36 0.12
CA VAL A 28 -10.48 7.11 0.01
C VAL A 28 -10.22 6.49 1.36
N GLU A 29 -9.93 5.20 1.33
CA GLU A 29 -9.27 4.47 2.40
C GLU A 29 -7.81 4.31 2.02
N ARG A 30 -6.91 4.50 2.99
CA ARG A 30 -5.47 4.36 2.76
C ARG A 30 -5.08 2.93 3.07
N HIS A 31 -4.95 2.15 2.02
CA HIS A 31 -4.72 0.71 2.09
C HIS A 31 -3.23 0.40 2.27
N HIS A 32 -2.90 -0.30 3.35
CA HIS A 32 -1.58 -0.90 3.53
C HIS A 32 -1.54 -2.14 2.65
N ILE A 33 -0.67 -2.16 1.66
CA ILE A 33 -0.67 -3.22 0.64
C ILE A 33 -0.32 -4.58 1.24
N PHE A 34 0.57 -4.60 2.22
CA PHE A 34 0.90 -5.81 2.97
C PHE A 34 0.47 -5.62 4.41
N SER A 35 -0.39 -6.48 4.93
CA SER A 35 -0.99 -6.28 6.25
C SER A 35 -1.23 -7.58 7.02
N HIS A 36 -0.45 -8.62 6.77
CA HIS A 36 -0.58 -9.89 7.50
C HIS A 36 -0.19 -9.75 8.97
N THR A 37 0.76 -8.87 9.26
CA THR A 37 1.26 -8.65 10.63
C THR A 37 1.40 -7.15 10.89
N PRO A 38 1.43 -6.74 12.19
CA PRO A 38 1.73 -5.35 12.53
C PRO A 38 3.09 -4.89 11.99
N ARG A 39 4.06 -5.79 11.91
CA ARG A 39 5.39 -5.49 11.36
C ARG A 39 5.28 -5.11 9.88
N GLU A 40 4.52 -5.89 9.10
CA GLU A 40 4.31 -5.59 7.68
C GLU A 40 3.64 -4.23 7.48
N ARG A 41 2.66 -3.89 8.32
CA ARG A 41 2.00 -2.58 8.25
C ARG A 41 2.99 -1.45 8.46
N LYS A 42 3.89 -1.59 9.43
CA LYS A 42 4.93 -0.58 9.69
C LYS A 42 5.91 -0.48 8.53
N LEU A 43 6.25 -1.60 7.92
CA LEU A 43 7.13 -1.62 6.75
C LEU A 43 6.45 -0.94 5.55
N CYS A 44 5.16 -1.13 5.36
CA CYS A 44 4.42 -0.41 4.33
C CYS A 44 4.50 1.11 4.54
N GLU A 45 4.38 1.56 5.79
CA GLU A 45 4.50 2.98 6.10
C GLU A 45 5.90 3.51 5.83
N LYS A 46 6.91 2.69 6.12
CA LYS A 46 8.31 3.04 5.87
C LYS A 46 8.62 3.16 4.38
N TYR A 47 8.16 2.21 3.58
CA TYR A 47 8.49 2.12 2.16
C TYR A 47 7.50 2.84 1.25
N GLY A 48 6.40 3.34 1.81
CA GLY A 48 5.36 3.98 1.00
C GLY A 48 4.49 3.01 0.23
N PHE A 49 4.36 1.77 0.72
CA PHE A 49 3.51 0.75 0.11
C PHE A 49 2.07 0.92 0.60
N ILE A 50 1.56 2.11 0.35
CA ILE A 50 0.22 2.57 0.73
C ILE A 50 -0.50 3.00 -0.53
N ALA A 51 -1.75 2.60 -0.68
CA ALA A 51 -2.56 2.99 -1.82
C ALA A 51 -3.85 3.67 -1.37
N PRO A 52 -4.09 4.93 -1.76
CA PRO A 52 -5.38 5.55 -1.52
C PRO A 52 -6.40 5.00 -2.51
N LEU A 53 -7.41 4.32 -2.00
CA LEU A 53 -8.40 3.62 -2.81
C LEU A 53 -9.82 3.96 -2.36
N ARG A 54 -10.72 4.12 -3.32
CA ARG A 54 -12.14 4.18 -3.01
C ARG A 54 -12.55 2.89 -2.29
N PRO A 55 -13.54 2.94 -1.38
CA PRO A 55 -13.95 1.74 -0.62
C PRO A 55 -14.25 0.51 -1.47
N GLU A 56 -14.85 0.70 -2.64
CA GLU A 56 -15.19 -0.40 -3.54
C GLU A 56 -13.95 -1.07 -4.17
N LEU A 57 -12.80 -0.41 -4.13
CA LEU A 57 -11.54 -0.95 -4.64
C LEU A 57 -10.61 -1.43 -3.53
N HIS A 58 -10.96 -1.19 -2.27
CA HIS A 58 -10.16 -1.63 -1.14
C HIS A 58 -10.33 -3.14 -0.94
N PRO A 59 -9.27 -3.94 -1.07
CA PRO A 59 -9.39 -5.41 -1.08
C PRO A 59 -10.02 -6.01 0.18
N ASN A 60 -9.80 -5.38 1.32
CA ASN A 60 -10.32 -5.86 2.61
C ASN A 60 -11.51 -5.02 3.09
N GLY A 61 -12.03 -4.14 2.25
CA GLY A 61 -13.13 -3.26 2.62
C GLY A 61 -14.48 -3.97 2.52
N VAL A 62 -15.43 -3.50 3.34
CA VAL A 62 -16.79 -4.06 3.35
C VAL A 62 -17.55 -3.79 2.05
N HIS A 63 -17.09 -2.83 1.26
CA HIS A 63 -17.68 -2.47 -0.02
C HIS A 63 -16.86 -2.94 -1.22
N ALA A 64 -15.95 -3.89 -1.00
CA ALA A 64 -15.07 -4.40 -2.05
C ALA A 64 -15.87 -4.97 -3.23
N GLY A 65 -15.58 -4.45 -4.42
CA GLY A 65 -16.19 -4.93 -5.66
C GLY A 65 -15.32 -5.97 -6.37
N LYS A 66 -15.72 -6.31 -7.59
CA LYS A 66 -15.04 -7.34 -8.39
C LYS A 66 -13.59 -7.02 -8.70
N GLU A 67 -13.26 -5.74 -8.83
CA GLU A 67 -11.91 -5.31 -9.21
C GLU A 67 -10.93 -5.30 -8.04
N ALA A 68 -11.43 -5.38 -6.80
CA ALA A 68 -10.58 -5.22 -5.62
C ALA A 68 -9.46 -6.26 -5.55
N ALA A 69 -9.76 -7.53 -5.80
CA ALA A 69 -8.76 -8.59 -5.76
C ALA A 69 -7.70 -8.43 -6.86
N HIS A 70 -8.14 -8.02 -8.04
CA HIS A 70 -7.25 -7.79 -9.18
C HIS A 70 -6.30 -6.62 -8.92
N ILE A 71 -6.84 -5.55 -8.36
CA ILE A 71 -6.07 -4.38 -7.98
C ILE A 71 -5.04 -4.72 -6.89
N ASP A 72 -5.45 -5.50 -5.89
CA ASP A 72 -4.54 -5.94 -4.83
C ASP A 72 -3.34 -6.69 -5.38
N LYS A 73 -3.59 -7.63 -6.27
CA LYS A 73 -2.53 -8.41 -6.91
C LYS A 73 -1.58 -7.53 -7.71
N ASP A 74 -2.11 -6.58 -8.45
CA ASP A 74 -1.34 -5.63 -9.24
C ASP A 74 -0.46 -4.74 -8.34
N LEU A 75 -1.04 -4.22 -7.27
CA LEU A 75 -0.31 -3.37 -6.33
C LEU A 75 0.81 -4.11 -5.62
N ARG A 76 0.59 -5.36 -5.21
CA ARG A 76 1.62 -6.18 -4.58
C ARG A 76 2.78 -6.42 -5.53
N ARG A 77 2.49 -6.72 -6.77
CA ARG A 77 3.51 -6.91 -7.80
C ARG A 77 4.33 -5.63 -8.01
N LYS A 78 3.67 -4.50 -8.10
CA LYS A 78 4.34 -3.20 -8.28
C LYS A 78 5.23 -2.84 -7.10
N CYS A 79 4.79 -3.13 -5.88
CA CYS A 79 5.59 -2.91 -4.67
C CYS A 79 6.84 -3.77 -4.67
N LYS A 80 6.71 -5.05 -5.05
CA LYS A 80 7.85 -5.95 -5.15
C LYS A 80 8.85 -5.44 -6.17
N GLU A 81 8.39 -5.05 -7.35
CA GLU A 81 9.26 -4.51 -8.41
C GLU A 81 9.97 -3.25 -7.94
N TYR A 82 9.26 -2.36 -7.27
CA TYR A 82 9.84 -1.13 -6.72
C TYR A 82 10.91 -1.43 -5.68
N TYR A 83 10.63 -2.37 -4.78
CA TYR A 83 11.58 -2.78 -3.75
C TYR A 83 12.89 -3.31 -4.37
N ILE A 84 12.77 -4.19 -5.36
CA ILE A 84 13.93 -4.78 -6.04
C ILE A 84 14.73 -3.71 -6.78
N ALA A 85 14.06 -2.72 -7.36
CA ALA A 85 14.73 -1.65 -8.08
C ALA A 85 15.45 -0.66 -7.16
N HIS A 86 14.99 -0.48 -5.92
CA HIS A 86 15.46 0.63 -5.07
C HIS A 86 16.07 0.20 -3.72
N TYR A 87 15.72 -0.95 -3.19
CA TYR A 87 16.10 -1.29 -1.81
C TYR A 87 16.90 -2.57 -1.65
N GLY A 88 16.63 -3.61 -2.42
CA GLY A 88 17.33 -4.86 -2.24
C GLY A 88 16.92 -5.94 -3.22
N THR A 89 17.16 -7.19 -2.82
CA THR A 89 16.90 -8.36 -3.65
C THR A 89 15.49 -8.89 -3.41
N GLU A 90 15.05 -9.79 -4.30
CA GLU A 90 13.81 -10.52 -4.12
C GLU A 90 13.80 -11.31 -2.81
N GLU A 91 14.96 -11.92 -2.46
CA GLU A 91 15.09 -12.67 -1.22
C GLU A 91 14.86 -11.77 0.00
N LYS A 92 15.44 -10.57 -0.03
CA LYS A 92 15.27 -9.60 1.04
C LYS A 92 13.83 -9.12 1.14
N PHE A 93 13.17 -8.93 0.02
CA PHE A 93 11.76 -8.59 -0.01
C PHE A 93 10.92 -9.68 0.68
N ARG A 94 11.18 -10.94 0.38
CA ARG A 94 10.46 -12.07 0.98
C ARG A 94 10.71 -12.23 2.47
N GLU A 95 11.85 -11.78 2.95
CA GLU A 95 12.14 -11.78 4.39
C GLU A 95 11.31 -10.74 5.13
N GLU A 96 11.01 -9.62 4.49
CA GLU A 96 10.25 -8.53 5.11
C GLU A 96 8.74 -8.66 4.93
N PHE A 97 8.29 -9.23 3.81
CA PHE A 97 6.87 -9.31 3.45
C PHE A 97 6.44 -10.72 3.11
N PHE A 98 5.26 -11.11 3.61
CA PHE A 98 4.65 -12.38 3.21
C PHE A 98 3.97 -12.19 1.85
N TYR A 99 4.74 -12.35 0.80
CA TYR A 99 4.21 -12.28 -0.56
C TYR A 99 4.57 -13.57 -1.30
N VAL A 100 3.53 -14.32 -1.64
CA VAL A 100 3.65 -15.50 -2.49
C VAL A 100 2.99 -15.16 -3.81
N SER A 101 3.80 -15.07 -4.84
CA SER A 101 3.31 -14.79 -6.19
C SER A 101 2.77 -16.04 -6.87
#